data_85a2746afb4c3e5d695fb19c3a241534
#
_entry.id   85a2746afb4c3e5d695fb19c3a241534
#
_cell.length_a   1.000
_cell.length_b   1.000
_cell.length_c   1.000
_cell.angle_alpha   90.00
_cell.angle_beta   90.00
_cell.angle_gamma   90.00
#
_symmetry.space_group_name_H-M   'P 1'
#
loop_
_entity.id
_entity.type
_entity.pdbx_description
1 polymer ?
#
loop_
_entity_poly.entity_id
_entity_poly.type
_entity_poly.pdbx_seq_one_letter_code
_entity_poly.pdbx_strand_id
1 'polypeptide(L)'
;PFSIFYAFMTGFSVSVLRALFQKNIRLNPLDNLAVTTFLLMIVSPKFLLTTGGQLTLFYAFVISMINHKISELKGIRKLLTESSVISLSVLPLLILDFHIFQPFSILLTIGFGFLFDVILLPLLLGTFLLSLIGYNFNINHIFQILEWLIHEVDLPLHYPLVLGNPRPIELLILFFLIG
;
A
#
# COMPACT_ATOMS: atom_id res chain seq x y z
N PRO A 1 3.19 -5.22 -22.59
CA PRO A 1 1.98 -6.02 -22.88
C PRO A 1 1.35 -6.58 -21.62
N PHE A 2 2.11 -7.22 -20.73
CA PHE A 2 1.55 -7.83 -19.50
C PHE A 2 0.82 -6.85 -18.58
N SER A 3 1.31 -5.62 -18.44
CA SER A 3 0.70 -4.61 -17.57
C SER A 3 -0.68 -4.16 -18.06
N ILE A 4 -0.89 -4.10 -19.37
CA ILE A 4 -2.19 -3.74 -19.96
C ILE A 4 -3.17 -4.92 -19.80
N PHE A 5 -2.71 -6.14 -20.01
CA PHE A 5 -3.50 -7.34 -19.78
C PHE A 5 -3.95 -7.44 -18.31
N TYR A 6 -3.03 -7.18 -17.38
CA TYR A 6 -3.35 -7.13 -15.95
C TYR A 6 -4.38 -6.04 -15.63
N ALA A 7 -4.25 -4.85 -16.23
CA ALA A 7 -5.24 -3.78 -16.04
C ALA A 7 -6.63 -4.17 -16.56
N PHE A 8 -6.68 -4.88 -17.67
CA PHE A 8 -7.95 -5.40 -18.20
C PHE A 8 -8.57 -6.44 -17.24
N MET A 9 -7.76 -7.39 -16.74
CA MET A 9 -8.22 -8.41 -15.79
C MET A 9 -8.73 -7.83 -14.47
N THR A 10 -8.14 -6.72 -14.01
CA THR A 10 -8.55 -6.01 -12.76
C THR A 10 -9.66 -4.99 -12.98
N GLY A 11 -10.30 -4.97 -14.16
CA GLY A 11 -11.37 -4.03 -14.48
C GLY A 11 -10.91 -2.57 -14.51
N PHE A 12 -9.66 -2.30 -14.88
CA PHE A 12 -9.05 -0.96 -14.88
C PHE A 12 -9.18 -0.25 -13.53
N SER A 13 -8.95 -0.97 -12.44
CA SER A 13 -8.94 -0.34 -11.11
C SER A 13 -7.99 0.86 -11.10
N VAL A 14 -8.38 1.91 -10.39
CA VAL A 14 -7.66 3.20 -10.44
C VAL A 14 -6.21 3.07 -9.96
N SER A 15 -5.94 2.18 -8.99
CA SER A 15 -4.59 1.89 -8.52
C SER A 15 -3.71 1.30 -9.63
N VAL A 16 -4.28 0.42 -10.46
CA VAL A 16 -3.59 -0.19 -11.59
C VAL A 16 -3.37 0.82 -12.72
N LEU A 17 -4.38 1.66 -13.01
CA LEU A 17 -4.23 2.75 -13.97
C LEU A 17 -3.13 3.72 -13.54
N ARG A 18 -3.09 4.09 -12.26
CA ARG A 18 -2.01 4.92 -11.72
C ARG A 18 -0.64 4.28 -11.98
N ALA A 19 -0.46 3.01 -11.63
CA ALA A 19 0.79 2.31 -11.82
C ALA A 19 1.19 2.21 -13.31
N LEU A 20 0.22 2.02 -14.20
CA LEU A 20 0.44 2.03 -15.65
C LEU A 20 0.91 3.39 -16.16
N PHE A 21 0.25 4.47 -15.76
CA PHE A 21 0.64 5.81 -16.17
C PHE A 21 2.02 6.15 -15.64
N GLN A 22 2.28 5.93 -14.35
CA GLN A 22 3.60 6.18 -13.74
C GLN A 22 4.73 5.40 -14.43
N LYS A 23 4.48 4.16 -14.84
CA LYS A 23 5.49 3.34 -15.54
C LYS A 23 5.80 3.84 -16.94
N ASN A 24 4.80 4.36 -17.65
CA ASN A 24 4.96 4.78 -19.05
C ASN A 24 5.48 6.21 -19.19
N ILE A 25 5.29 7.06 -18.19
CA ILE A 25 5.72 8.44 -18.19
C ILE A 25 7.14 8.52 -17.60
N ARG A 26 8.10 8.95 -18.43
CA ARG A 26 9.51 9.10 -18.04
C ARG A 26 9.82 10.54 -17.62
N LEU A 27 9.29 10.95 -16.49
CA LEU A 27 9.53 12.25 -15.89
C LEU A 27 10.16 12.08 -14.49
N ASN A 28 10.54 13.20 -13.88
CA ASN A 28 10.91 13.19 -12.46
C ASN A 28 9.76 12.59 -11.62
N PRO A 29 10.02 11.94 -10.48
CA PRO A 29 8.99 11.27 -9.70
C PRO A 29 7.80 12.15 -9.33
N LEU A 30 8.03 13.42 -8.99
CA LEU A 30 6.97 14.38 -8.64
C LEU A 30 6.17 14.82 -9.87
N ASP A 31 6.85 15.14 -10.97
CA ASP A 31 6.20 15.53 -12.22
C ASP A 31 5.37 14.39 -12.79
N ASN A 32 5.93 13.18 -12.73
CA ASN A 32 5.23 11.97 -13.13
C ASN A 32 3.96 11.75 -12.29
N LEU A 33 4.04 11.96 -10.99
CA LEU A 33 2.88 11.87 -10.10
C LEU A 33 1.84 12.94 -10.46
N ALA A 34 2.24 14.19 -10.70
CA ALA A 34 1.34 15.27 -11.07
C ALA A 34 0.58 14.97 -12.36
N VAL A 35 1.31 14.57 -13.41
CA VAL A 35 0.70 14.20 -14.71
C VAL A 35 -0.21 12.99 -14.56
N THR A 36 0.21 11.98 -13.82
CA THR A 36 -0.59 10.78 -13.55
C THR A 36 -1.88 11.12 -12.82
N THR A 37 -1.80 11.98 -11.80
CA THR A 37 -2.97 12.45 -11.04
C THR A 37 -3.94 13.21 -11.94
N PHE A 38 -3.42 14.09 -12.79
CA PHE A 38 -4.23 14.83 -13.76
C PHE A 38 -4.96 13.91 -14.74
N LEU A 39 -4.26 12.91 -15.29
CA LEU A 39 -4.87 11.91 -16.16
C LEU A 39 -5.95 11.09 -15.44
N LEU A 40 -5.73 10.72 -14.19
CA LEU A 40 -6.71 10.02 -13.37
C LEU A 40 -7.95 10.87 -13.08
N MET A 41 -7.80 12.17 -12.89
CA MET A 41 -8.92 13.10 -12.74
C MET A 41 -9.83 13.14 -13.98
N ILE A 42 -9.22 13.04 -15.17
CA ILE A 42 -9.99 12.99 -16.42
C ILE A 42 -10.75 11.65 -16.56
N VAL A 43 -10.08 10.54 -16.23
CA VAL A 43 -10.66 9.19 -16.39
C VAL A 43 -11.68 8.89 -15.30
N SER A 44 -11.43 9.29 -14.07
CA SER A 44 -12.28 9.00 -12.91
C SER A 44 -12.25 10.13 -11.88
N PRO A 45 -13.03 11.21 -12.09
CA PRO A 45 -12.99 12.38 -11.20
C PRO A 45 -13.41 12.06 -9.75
N LYS A 46 -14.28 11.07 -9.56
CA LYS A 46 -14.73 10.64 -8.23
C LYS A 46 -13.62 10.00 -7.39
N PHE A 47 -12.52 9.56 -8.02
CA PHE A 47 -11.41 8.89 -7.34
C PHE A 47 -10.79 9.73 -6.23
N LEU A 48 -10.60 11.03 -6.45
CA LEU A 48 -10.03 11.94 -5.45
C LEU A 48 -10.91 12.11 -4.20
N LEU A 49 -12.20 11.83 -4.33
CA LEU A 49 -13.15 11.93 -3.22
C LEU A 49 -13.25 10.64 -2.40
N THR A 50 -12.67 9.55 -2.90
CA THR A 50 -12.64 8.28 -2.17
C THR A 50 -11.43 8.21 -1.25
N THR A 51 -11.60 7.69 -0.03
CA THR A 51 -10.52 7.45 0.93
C THR A 51 -9.36 6.65 0.32
N GLY A 52 -9.68 5.59 -0.44
CA GLY A 52 -8.68 4.78 -1.13
C GLY A 52 -7.90 5.56 -2.19
N GLY A 53 -8.55 6.48 -2.88
CA GLY A 53 -7.92 7.38 -3.85
C GLY A 53 -6.97 8.36 -3.19
N GLN A 54 -7.41 9.02 -2.14
CA GLN A 54 -6.61 9.97 -1.36
C GLN A 54 -5.39 9.28 -0.75
N LEU A 55 -5.57 8.15 -0.08
CA LEU A 55 -4.48 7.34 0.46
C LEU A 55 -3.47 6.95 -0.61
N THR A 56 -3.95 6.45 -1.74
CA THR A 56 -3.09 5.99 -2.83
C THR A 56 -2.24 7.11 -3.43
N LEU A 57 -2.80 8.30 -3.60
CA LEU A 57 -2.06 9.47 -4.09
C LEU A 57 -1.09 10.00 -3.03
N PHE A 58 -1.51 10.02 -1.78
CA PHE A 58 -0.68 10.48 -0.68
C PHE A 58 0.53 9.57 -0.48
N TYR A 59 0.34 8.25 -0.51
CA TYR A 59 1.45 7.28 -0.51
C TYR A 59 2.43 7.52 -1.65
N ALA A 60 1.91 7.71 -2.86
CA ALA A 60 2.76 7.96 -4.02
C ALA A 60 3.53 9.28 -3.92
N PHE A 61 2.92 10.31 -3.35
CA PHE A 61 3.55 11.60 -3.09
C PHE A 61 4.70 11.46 -2.08
N VAL A 62 4.44 10.83 -0.94
CA VAL A 62 5.45 10.60 0.10
C VAL A 62 6.63 9.79 -0.45
N ILE A 63 6.35 8.68 -1.15
CA ILE A 63 7.40 7.86 -1.76
C ILE A 63 8.20 8.68 -2.78
N SER A 64 7.55 9.50 -3.60
CA SER A 64 8.23 10.33 -4.60
C SER A 64 9.16 11.36 -3.98
N MET A 65 8.78 11.93 -2.84
CA MET A 65 9.62 12.88 -2.10
C MET A 65 10.83 12.23 -1.45
N ILE A 66 10.64 11.05 -0.89
CA ILE A 66 11.64 10.40 -0.03
C ILE A 66 12.55 9.48 -0.83
N ASN A 67 12.15 9.07 -2.02
CA ASN A 67 12.87 8.08 -2.84
C ASN A 67 14.36 8.40 -3.01
N HIS A 68 14.71 9.67 -3.18
CA HIS A 68 16.11 10.07 -3.30
C HIS A 68 16.92 9.78 -2.03
N LYS A 69 16.38 10.09 -0.85
CA LYS A 69 17.05 9.86 0.44
C LYS A 69 17.11 8.37 0.81
N ILE A 70 16.05 7.62 0.51
CA ILE A 70 15.96 6.19 0.82
C ILE A 70 16.78 5.34 -0.15
N SER A 71 17.01 5.80 -1.39
CA SER A 71 17.81 5.05 -2.37
C SER A 71 19.26 4.83 -1.94
N GLU A 72 19.79 5.65 -1.03
CA GLU A 72 21.13 5.50 -0.48
C GLU A 72 21.21 4.38 0.59
N LEU A 73 20.08 4.02 1.18
CA LEU A 73 20.01 2.97 2.19
C LEU A 73 19.92 1.59 1.53
N LYS A 74 20.51 0.58 2.18
CA LYS A 74 20.53 -0.80 1.69
C LYS A 74 19.94 -1.78 2.70
N GLY A 75 19.36 -2.88 2.17
CA GLY A 75 18.89 -4.01 2.98
C GLY A 75 17.73 -3.65 3.94
N ILE A 76 17.75 -4.24 5.11
CA ILE A 76 16.71 -4.10 6.14
C ILE A 76 16.50 -2.66 6.59
N ARG A 77 17.57 -1.85 6.65
CA ARG A 77 17.45 -0.43 7.03
C ARG A 77 16.58 0.35 6.04
N LYS A 78 16.70 0.06 4.75
CA LYS A 78 15.85 0.66 3.72
C LYS A 78 14.38 0.31 3.96
N LEU A 79 14.06 -0.97 4.14
CA LEU A 79 12.70 -1.44 4.39
C LEU A 79 12.08 -0.82 5.65
N LEU A 80 12.82 -0.81 6.75
CA LEU A 80 12.35 -0.23 8.01
C LEU A 80 12.09 1.27 7.87
N THR A 81 13.05 2.01 7.28
CA THR A 81 12.89 3.47 7.11
C THR A 81 11.73 3.79 6.17
N GLU A 82 11.63 3.11 5.03
CA GLU A 82 10.58 3.29 4.06
C GLU A 82 9.20 3.04 4.68
N SER A 83 9.01 1.88 5.32
CA SER A 83 7.75 1.54 5.98
C SER A 83 7.40 2.49 7.13
N SER A 84 8.38 2.89 7.94
CA SER A 84 8.15 3.81 9.05
C SER A 84 7.75 5.20 8.55
N VAL A 85 8.46 5.73 7.57
CA VAL A 85 8.15 7.05 7.03
C VAL A 85 6.80 7.07 6.33
N ILE A 86 6.49 6.05 5.53
CA ILE A 86 5.19 5.93 4.89
C ILE A 86 4.07 5.85 5.93
N SER A 87 4.21 4.98 6.92
CA SER A 87 3.19 4.80 7.96
C SER A 87 2.97 6.06 8.78
N LEU A 88 4.04 6.75 9.18
CA LEU A 88 3.95 8.01 9.93
C LEU A 88 3.34 9.12 9.09
N SER A 89 3.73 9.25 7.83
CA SER A 89 3.22 10.31 6.94
C SER A 89 1.73 10.16 6.64
N VAL A 90 1.25 8.92 6.54
CA VAL A 90 -0.16 8.62 6.25
C VAL A 90 -1.03 8.63 7.51
N LEU A 91 -0.42 8.57 8.69
CA LEU A 91 -1.11 8.54 9.97
C LEU A 91 -2.16 9.65 10.14
N PRO A 92 -1.89 10.95 9.82
CA PRO A 92 -2.89 12.00 9.96
C PRO A 92 -4.14 11.73 9.13
N LEU A 93 -3.98 11.19 7.92
CA LEU A 93 -5.08 10.86 7.02
C LEU A 93 -5.88 9.66 7.51
N LEU A 94 -5.21 8.66 8.06
CA LEU A 94 -5.86 7.50 8.69
C LEU A 94 -6.67 7.90 9.93
N ILE A 95 -6.15 8.80 10.75
CA ILE A 95 -6.87 9.30 11.92
C ILE A 95 -8.11 10.08 11.50
N LEU A 96 -8.03 10.90 10.45
CA LEU A 96 -9.16 11.65 9.90
C LEU A 96 -10.30 10.74 9.43
N ASP A 97 -9.97 9.69 8.69
CA ASP A 97 -10.97 8.83 8.06
C ASP A 97 -11.47 7.71 8.98
N PHE A 98 -10.57 7.11 9.76
CA PHE A 98 -10.89 5.92 10.55
C PHE A 98 -10.95 6.17 12.06
N HIS A 99 -10.42 7.29 12.57
CA HIS A 99 -10.35 7.64 13.99
C HIS A 99 -9.62 6.60 14.88
N ILE A 100 -8.84 5.71 14.24
CA ILE A 100 -8.14 4.60 14.89
C ILE A 100 -6.68 4.65 14.49
N PHE A 101 -5.81 4.45 15.46
CA PHE A 101 -4.38 4.27 15.23
C PHE A 101 -3.90 2.96 15.85
N GLN A 102 -3.22 2.16 15.04
CA GLN A 102 -2.62 0.91 15.48
C GLN A 102 -1.09 1.04 15.46
N PRO A 103 -0.44 1.20 16.62
CA PRO A 103 1.01 1.47 16.67
C PRO A 103 1.85 0.32 16.10
N PHE A 104 1.37 -0.92 16.20
CA PHE A 104 2.06 -2.10 15.69
C PHE A 104 1.87 -2.33 14.18
N SER A 105 1.09 -1.49 13.50
CA SER A 105 0.83 -1.63 12.05
C SER A 105 2.12 -1.61 11.21
N ILE A 106 3.15 -0.88 11.63
CA ILE A 106 4.44 -0.82 10.94
C ILE A 106 5.11 -2.20 10.92
N LEU A 107 5.18 -2.85 12.08
CA LEU A 107 5.77 -4.19 12.20
C LEU A 107 4.95 -5.23 11.45
N LEU A 108 3.63 -5.16 11.58
CA LEU A 108 2.71 -6.04 10.86
C LEU A 108 2.84 -5.87 9.34
N THR A 109 2.91 -4.63 8.85
CA THR A 109 3.09 -4.34 7.42
C THR A 109 4.38 -4.92 6.89
N ILE A 110 5.49 -4.79 7.62
CA ILE A 110 6.79 -5.36 7.21
C ILE A 110 6.73 -6.88 7.22
N GLY A 111 6.22 -7.48 8.30
CA GLY A 111 6.15 -8.94 8.46
C GLY A 111 5.23 -9.59 7.43
N PHE A 112 3.99 -9.11 7.33
CA PHE A 112 3.02 -9.64 6.37
C PHE A 112 3.35 -9.26 4.93
N GLY A 113 3.91 -8.08 4.68
CA GLY A 113 4.39 -7.69 3.35
C GLY A 113 5.44 -8.65 2.84
N PHE A 114 6.46 -8.95 3.65
CA PHE A 114 7.49 -9.92 3.29
C PHE A 114 6.90 -11.32 3.05
N LEU A 115 6.01 -11.78 3.92
CA LEU A 115 5.35 -13.08 3.80
C LEU A 115 4.50 -13.16 2.53
N PHE A 116 3.78 -12.08 2.23
CA PHE A 116 2.96 -11.98 1.03
C PHE A 116 3.81 -11.99 -0.25
N ASP A 117 4.83 -11.15 -0.33
CA ASP A 117 5.63 -10.98 -1.55
C ASP A 117 6.52 -12.18 -1.83
N VAL A 118 7.13 -12.77 -0.80
CA VAL A 118 8.13 -13.84 -0.97
C VAL A 118 7.50 -15.22 -1.00
N ILE A 119 6.41 -15.45 -0.27
CA ILE A 119 5.82 -16.79 -0.14
C ILE A 119 4.48 -16.86 -0.87
N LEU A 120 3.54 -15.99 -0.52
CA LEU A 120 2.16 -16.12 -0.95
C LEU A 120 1.96 -15.81 -2.43
N LEU A 121 2.57 -14.75 -2.91
CA LEU A 121 2.44 -14.32 -4.30
C LEU A 121 3.05 -15.33 -5.28
N PRO A 122 4.29 -15.85 -5.10
CA PRO A 122 4.83 -16.90 -5.96
C PRO A 122 4.03 -18.20 -5.90
N LEU A 123 3.52 -18.55 -4.72
CA LEU A 123 2.72 -19.76 -4.53
C LEU A 123 1.37 -19.65 -5.24
N LEU A 124 0.67 -18.52 -5.11
CA LEU A 124 -0.59 -18.26 -5.82
C LEU A 124 -0.36 -18.24 -7.35
N LEU A 125 0.71 -17.62 -7.80
CA LEU A 125 1.04 -17.60 -9.23
C LEU A 125 1.37 -19.01 -9.75
N GLY A 126 2.14 -19.78 -9.00
CA GLY A 126 2.48 -21.16 -9.33
C GLY A 126 1.26 -22.05 -9.40
N THR A 127 0.36 -21.97 -8.42
CA THR A 127 -0.89 -22.77 -8.42
C THR A 127 -1.83 -22.34 -9.53
N PHE A 128 -1.91 -21.04 -9.84
CA PHE A 128 -2.67 -20.55 -10.98
C PHE A 128 -2.15 -21.13 -12.30
N LEU A 129 -0.84 -21.11 -12.51
CA LEU A 129 -0.22 -21.69 -13.72
C LEU A 129 -0.43 -23.20 -13.80
N LEU A 130 -0.32 -23.92 -12.69
CA LEU A 130 -0.59 -25.36 -12.64
C LEU A 130 -2.06 -25.68 -12.93
N SER A 131 -2.97 -24.86 -12.43
CA SER A 131 -4.41 -24.98 -12.72
C SER A 131 -4.72 -24.82 -14.22
N LEU A 132 -4.01 -23.95 -14.92
CA LEU A 132 -4.15 -23.81 -16.38
C LEU A 132 -3.76 -25.08 -17.16
N ILE A 133 -2.87 -25.91 -16.59
CA ILE A 133 -2.42 -27.19 -17.18
C ILE A 133 -3.35 -28.35 -16.75
N GLY A 134 -4.38 -28.06 -15.92
CA GLY A 134 -5.32 -29.05 -15.43
C GLY A 134 -4.94 -29.72 -14.10
N TYR A 135 -3.86 -29.28 -13.46
CA TYR A 135 -3.48 -29.74 -12.13
C TYR A 135 -4.18 -28.90 -11.04
N ASN A 136 -5.13 -29.53 -10.33
CA ASN A 136 -5.78 -28.91 -9.17
C ASN A 136 -4.96 -29.16 -7.91
N PHE A 137 -4.15 -28.19 -7.52
CA PHE A 137 -3.40 -28.23 -6.28
C PHE A 137 -4.27 -27.72 -5.13
N ASN A 138 -4.47 -28.52 -4.09
CA ASN A 138 -5.26 -28.12 -2.93
C ASN A 138 -4.42 -27.25 -1.98
N ILE A 139 -4.62 -25.94 -2.05
CA ILE A 139 -3.88 -24.93 -1.25
C ILE A 139 -4.57 -24.67 0.12
N ASN A 140 -5.70 -25.30 0.40
CA ASN A 140 -6.49 -25.00 1.60
C ASN A 140 -5.65 -25.09 2.89
N HIS A 141 -4.74 -26.05 3.00
CA HIS A 141 -3.88 -26.18 4.18
C HIS A 141 -2.96 -24.99 4.36
N ILE A 142 -2.46 -24.42 3.26
CA ILE A 142 -1.58 -23.25 3.32
C ILE A 142 -2.37 -22.02 3.77
N PHE A 143 -3.60 -21.86 3.26
CA PHE A 143 -4.48 -20.79 3.71
C PHE A 143 -4.89 -20.94 5.19
N GLN A 144 -5.15 -22.16 5.65
CA GLN A 144 -5.45 -22.43 7.07
C GLN A 144 -4.27 -22.07 7.98
N ILE A 145 -3.05 -22.43 7.59
CA ILE A 145 -1.84 -22.07 8.35
C ILE A 145 -1.68 -20.56 8.38
N LEU A 146 -1.94 -19.88 7.26
CA LEU A 146 -1.80 -18.45 7.14
C LEU A 146 -2.87 -17.71 7.95
N GLU A 147 -4.10 -18.18 7.92
CA GLU A 147 -5.21 -17.68 8.74
C GLU A 147 -4.93 -17.86 10.23
N TRP A 148 -4.44 -19.01 10.61
CA TRP A 148 -4.00 -19.26 11.99
C TRP A 148 -2.86 -18.31 12.39
N LEU A 149 -1.85 -18.15 11.55
CA LEU A 149 -0.72 -17.24 11.80
C LEU A 149 -1.19 -15.80 11.96
N ILE A 150 -2.06 -15.32 11.07
CA ILE A 150 -2.61 -13.97 11.14
C ILE A 150 -3.38 -13.79 12.44
N HIS A 151 -4.23 -14.73 12.78
CA HIS A 151 -5.04 -14.67 14.00
C HIS A 151 -4.18 -14.65 15.27
N GLU A 152 -3.14 -15.51 15.33
CA GLU A 152 -2.26 -15.61 16.48
C GLU A 152 -1.38 -14.37 16.67
N VAL A 153 -0.95 -13.74 15.56
CA VAL A 153 -0.14 -12.54 15.58
C VAL A 153 -0.99 -11.28 15.79
N ASP A 154 -2.20 -11.23 15.25
CA ASP A 154 -3.07 -10.07 15.39
C ASP A 154 -3.61 -9.94 16.82
N LEU A 155 -3.98 -11.05 17.46
CA LEU A 155 -4.53 -11.06 18.83
C LEU A 155 -3.67 -10.29 19.85
N PRO A 156 -2.37 -10.53 20.01
CA PRO A 156 -1.55 -9.83 20.98
C PRO A 156 -1.14 -8.42 20.55
N LEU A 157 -1.17 -8.12 19.25
CA LEU A 157 -0.71 -6.85 18.68
C LEU A 157 -1.88 -5.90 18.32
N HIS A 158 -3.11 -6.41 18.41
CA HIS A 158 -4.32 -5.65 18.11
C HIS A 158 -4.72 -4.75 19.31
N TYR A 159 -3.95 -3.69 19.53
CA TYR A 159 -4.31 -2.62 20.46
C TYR A 159 -4.67 -1.36 19.67
N PRO A 160 -5.90 -1.26 19.15
CA PRO A 160 -6.32 -0.05 18.45
C PRO A 160 -6.46 1.09 19.46
N LEU A 161 -5.68 2.14 19.29
CA LEU A 161 -5.87 3.39 20.00
C LEU A 161 -7.00 4.16 19.31
N VAL A 162 -8.15 4.25 19.99
CA VAL A 162 -9.26 5.08 19.53
C VAL A 162 -8.97 6.52 19.89
N LEU A 163 -8.60 7.32 18.91
CA LEU A 163 -8.18 8.71 19.10
C LEU A 163 -9.35 9.70 19.16
N GLY A 164 -10.58 9.23 18.98
CA GLY A 164 -11.75 10.11 18.92
C GLY A 164 -11.78 10.96 17.65
N ASN A 165 -12.50 12.08 17.69
CA ASN A 165 -12.58 13.02 16.56
C ASN A 165 -11.58 14.17 16.80
N PRO A 166 -10.37 14.14 16.22
CA PRO A 166 -9.36 15.14 16.45
C PRO A 166 -9.79 16.48 15.84
N ARG A 167 -9.47 17.56 16.53
CA ARG A 167 -9.71 18.91 16.00
C ARG A 167 -8.77 19.18 14.83
N PRO A 168 -9.20 19.99 13.83
CA PRO A 168 -8.36 20.30 12.66
C PRO A 168 -6.97 20.87 13.02
N ILE A 169 -6.88 21.58 14.15
CA ILE A 169 -5.63 22.16 14.67
C ILE A 169 -4.67 21.06 15.13
N GLU A 170 -5.17 20.02 15.80
CA GLU A 170 -4.36 18.89 16.28
C GLU A 170 -3.76 18.09 15.12
N LEU A 171 -4.52 17.96 14.05
CA LEU A 171 -4.04 17.33 12.80
C LEU A 171 -2.98 18.16 12.10
N LEU A 172 -3.15 19.50 12.06
CA LEU A 172 -2.14 20.42 11.54
C LEU A 172 -0.82 20.31 12.32
N ILE A 173 -0.91 20.29 13.66
CA ILE A 173 0.26 20.13 14.54
C ILE A 173 0.94 18.78 14.25
N LEU A 174 0.19 17.71 14.10
CA LEU A 174 0.72 16.38 13.79
C LEU A 174 1.44 16.37 12.42
N PHE A 175 0.87 17.04 11.43
CA PHE A 175 1.49 17.20 10.11
C PHE A 175 2.83 17.95 10.20
N PHE A 176 2.91 19.03 10.98
CA PHE A 176 4.15 19.79 11.18
C PHE A 176 5.19 19.05 12.01
N LEU A 177 4.79 18.09 12.84
CA LEU A 177 5.69 17.35 13.72
C LEU A 177 6.33 16.14 13.00
N ILE A 178 5.68 15.66 11.94
CA ILE A 178 6.11 14.49 11.16
C ILE A 178 6.91 14.91 9.90
N GLY A 179 6.65 16.10 9.35
CA GLY A 179 7.32 16.61 8.13
C GLY A 179 8.55 17.41 8.44
#